data_a88e81464f8f6fb0a190c5f67e2babf9
#
_entry.id   a88e81464f8f6fb0a190c5f67e2babf9
#
_cell.length_a   1.000
_cell.length_b   1.000
_cell.length_c   1.000
_cell.angle_alpha   90.00
_cell.angle_beta   90.00
_cell.angle_gamma   90.00
#
_symmetry.space_group_name_H-M   'P 1'
#
loop_
_entity.id
_entity.type
_entity.pdbx_description
1 polymer ?
#
loop_
_entity_poly.entity_id
_entity_poly.type
_entity_poly.pdbx_seq_one_letter_code
_entity_poly.pdbx_strand_id
1 'polypeptide(L)' 'MAVSYKKLWKLLIDKDMKKKDLCAKAGISPASVTKMGRNGHVTTEILLKICTALDCGVEDIMEIVPDDKCC' A
#
# COMPACT_ATOMS: atom_id res chain seq x y z
N MET A 1 4.51 11.17 -13.69
CA MET A 1 4.31 9.83 -13.11
C MET A 1 3.90 9.94 -11.66
N ALA A 2 3.03 9.08 -11.23
CA ALA A 2 2.54 9.06 -9.86
C ALA A 2 2.45 7.61 -9.38
N VAL A 3 2.41 7.42 -8.07
CA VAL A 3 2.25 6.08 -7.50
C VAL A 3 0.78 5.84 -7.19
N SER A 4 0.36 4.60 -7.31
CA SER A 4 -0.99 4.18 -6.98
C SER A 4 -0.93 2.92 -6.14
N TYR A 5 -1.69 2.88 -5.06
CA TYR A 5 -1.74 1.71 -4.17
C TYR A 5 -3.08 0.98 -4.30
N LYS A 6 -3.76 1.19 -5.40
CA LYS A 6 -5.06 0.56 -5.63
C LYS A 6 -4.98 -0.96 -5.53
N LYS A 7 -3.89 -1.53 -6.02
CA LYS A 7 -3.68 -2.97 -5.93
C LYS A 7 -3.62 -3.45 -4.48
N LEU A 8 -3.00 -2.66 -3.61
CA LEU A 8 -2.92 -3.01 -2.19
C LEU A 8 -4.32 -3.08 -1.57
N TRP A 9 -5.16 -2.09 -1.88
CA TRP A 9 -6.50 -2.06 -1.33
C TRP A 9 -7.33 -3.25 -1.81
N LYS A 10 -7.18 -3.62 -3.07
CA LYS A 10 -7.85 -4.81 -3.60
C LYS A 10 -7.35 -6.08 -2.93
N LEU A 11 -6.05 -6.15 -2.68
CA LEU A 11 -5.46 -7.31 -2.01
C LEU A 11 -5.98 -7.45 -0.59
N LEU A 12 -6.13 -6.32 0.11
CA LEU A 12 -6.69 -6.34 1.47
C LEU A 12 -8.13 -6.84 1.46
N ILE A 13 -8.91 -6.43 0.47
CA ILE A 13 -10.29 -6.88 0.35
C ILE A 13 -10.32 -8.40 0.10
N ASP A 14 -9.45 -8.89 -0.77
CA ASP A 14 -9.35 -10.32 -1.06
C ASP A 14 -8.96 -11.13 0.18
N LYS A 15 -8.16 -10.54 1.06
CA LYS A 15 -7.72 -11.19 2.29
C LYS A 15 -8.66 -10.92 3.47
N ASP A 16 -9.73 -10.16 3.21
CA ASP A 16 -10.69 -9.79 4.26
C ASP A 16 -10.00 -9.07 5.41
N MET A 17 -9.10 -8.15 5.07
CA MET A 17 -8.36 -7.35 6.04
C MET A 17 -8.73 -5.88 5.94
N LYS A 18 -8.70 -5.21 7.08
CA LYS A 18 -8.88 -3.76 7.14
C LYS A 18 -7.52 -3.08 7.19
N LYS A 19 -7.51 -1.77 6.97
CA LYS A 19 -6.27 -1.00 7.01
C LYS A 19 -5.60 -1.08 8.38
N LYS A 20 -6.38 -1.07 9.45
CA LYS A 20 -5.83 -1.19 10.81
C LYS A 20 -5.22 -2.58 11.04
N ASP A 21 -5.81 -3.61 10.43
CA ASP A 21 -5.26 -4.95 10.51
C ASP A 21 -3.91 -5.02 9.81
N LEU A 22 -3.78 -4.30 8.69
CA LEU A 22 -2.52 -4.21 7.98
C LEU A 22 -1.46 -3.52 8.85
N CYS A 23 -1.83 -2.45 9.53
CA CYS A 23 -0.90 -1.75 10.42
C CYS A 23 -0.35 -2.68 11.49
N ALA A 24 -1.24 -3.46 12.12
CA ALA A 24 -0.85 -4.38 13.17
C ALA A 24 0.03 -5.51 12.62
N LYS A 25 -0.35 -6.05 11.47
CA LYS A 25 0.36 -7.18 10.90
C LYS A 25 1.74 -6.79 10.35
N ALA A 26 1.80 -5.64 9.68
CA ALA A 26 3.05 -5.17 9.09
C ALA A 26 3.92 -4.40 10.08
N GLY A 27 3.36 -3.98 11.19
CA GLY A 27 4.12 -3.20 12.18
C GLY A 27 4.42 -1.78 11.71
N ILE A 28 3.48 -1.18 10.97
CA ILE A 28 3.63 0.20 10.50
C ILE A 28 2.60 1.09 11.19
N SER A 29 2.86 2.41 11.14
CA SER A 29 1.97 3.36 11.81
C SER A 29 0.72 3.61 10.97
N PRO A 30 -0.40 3.97 11.60
CA PRO A 30 -1.60 4.36 10.86
C PRO A 30 -1.38 5.56 9.94
N ALA A 31 -0.44 6.44 10.31
CA ALA A 31 -0.11 7.60 9.48
C ALA A 31 0.44 7.17 8.13
N SER A 32 1.24 6.10 8.11
CA SER A 32 1.78 5.57 6.86
C SER A 32 0.68 5.08 5.94
N VAL A 33 -0.29 4.36 6.50
CA VAL A 33 -1.42 3.85 5.72
C VAL A 33 -2.28 4.99 5.21
N THR A 34 -2.51 6.02 6.03
CA THR A 34 -3.26 7.19 5.62
C THR A 34 -2.56 7.88 4.44
N LYS A 35 -1.25 7.99 4.52
CA LYS A 35 -0.46 8.60 3.45
C LYS A 35 -0.57 7.79 2.16
N MET A 36 -0.53 6.47 2.27
CA MET A 36 -0.70 5.59 1.11
C MET A 36 -2.10 5.73 0.52
N GLY A 37 -3.10 5.93 1.36
CA GLY A 37 -4.48 6.15 0.90
C GLY A 37 -4.63 7.40 0.05
N ARG A 38 -3.70 8.34 0.19
CA ARG A 38 -3.65 9.56 -0.61
C ARG A 38 -2.65 9.44 -1.75
N ASN A 39 -2.15 8.24 -2.02
CA ASN A 39 -1.10 7.99 -3.00
C ASN A 39 0.17 8.77 -2.71
N GLY A 40 0.46 9.00 -1.43
CA GLY A 40 1.67 9.67 -0.99
C GLY A 40 2.87 8.74 -1.06
N HIS A 41 4.04 9.34 -0.98
CA HIS A 41 5.28 8.56 -1.01
C HIS A 41 5.60 8.04 0.38
N VAL A 42 5.94 6.77 0.46
CA VAL A 42 6.40 6.14 1.70
C VAL A 42 7.77 5.53 1.45
N THR A 43 8.49 5.21 2.52
CA THR A 43 9.82 4.64 2.38
C THR A 43 9.73 3.18 1.92
N THR A 44 10.82 2.69 1.33
CA THR A 44 10.88 1.30 0.92
C THR A 44 10.81 0.36 2.12
N GLU A 45 11.20 0.84 3.31
CA GLU A 45 11.06 0.06 4.53
C GLU A 45 9.59 -0.27 4.80
N ILE A 46 8.71 0.71 4.63
CA ILE A 46 7.27 0.51 4.78
C ILE A 46 6.78 -0.52 3.77
N LEU A 47 7.22 -0.38 2.52
CA LEU A 47 6.82 -1.31 1.45
C LEU A 47 7.32 -2.73 1.75
N LEU A 48 8.53 -2.84 2.25
CA LEU A 48 9.10 -4.13 2.61
C LEU A 48 8.28 -4.80 3.72
N LYS A 49 7.90 -4.04 4.73
CA LYS A 49 7.09 -4.58 5.83
C LYS A 49 5.75 -5.07 5.35
N ILE A 50 5.11 -4.32 4.46
CA ILE A 50 3.82 -4.71 3.91
C ILE A 50 3.95 -5.97 3.07
N CYS A 51 4.95 -6.02 2.19
CA CYS A 51 5.18 -7.18 1.34
C CYS A 51 5.45 -8.43 2.18
N THR A 52 6.23 -8.29 3.24
CA THR A 52 6.52 -9.41 4.14
C THR A 52 5.26 -9.88 4.86
N ALA A 53 4.45 -8.93 5.33
CA ALA A 53 3.22 -9.26 6.05
C ALA A 53 2.20 -9.96 5.16
N LEU A 54 2.12 -9.56 3.88
CA LEU A 54 1.15 -10.11 2.95
C LEU A 54 1.73 -11.20 2.05
N ASP A 55 3.03 -11.47 2.20
CA ASP A 55 3.74 -12.49 1.42
C ASP A 55 3.56 -12.27 -0.09
N CYS A 56 3.88 -11.07 -0.54
CA CYS A 56 3.74 -10.70 -1.94
C CYS A 56 4.86 -9.76 -2.37
N GLY A 57 4.94 -9.47 -3.66
CA GLY A 57 5.92 -8.53 -4.18
C GLY A 57 5.39 -7.11 -4.19
N VAL A 58 6.29 -6.14 -4.39
CA VAL A 58 5.90 -4.74 -4.40
C VAL A 58 4.95 -4.44 -5.57
N GLU A 59 5.09 -5.14 -6.67
CA GLU A 59 4.22 -4.97 -7.84
C GLU A 59 2.79 -5.42 -7.55
N ASP A 60 2.57 -6.17 -6.49
CA ASP A 60 1.23 -6.59 -6.10
C ASP A 60 0.52 -5.56 -5.24
N ILE A 61 1.26 -4.57 -4.73
CA ILE A 61 0.68 -3.57 -3.82
C ILE A 61 0.74 -2.16 -4.38
N MET A 62 1.58 -1.89 -5.38
CA MET A 62 1.67 -0.55 -5.94
C MET A 62 1.97 -0.60 -7.44
N GLU A 63 1.72 0.51 -8.11
CA GLU A 63 2.07 0.66 -9.51
C GLU A 63 2.36 2.11 -9.80
N ILE A 64 3.08 2.34 -10.88
CA ILE A 64 3.38 3.68 -11.37
C ILE A 64 2.38 3.99 -12.48
N VAL A 65 1.69 5.11 -12.35
CA VAL A 65 0.68 5.52 -13.34
C VAL A 65 1.05 6.88 -13.91
N PRO A 66 0.61 7.18 -15.14
CA PRO A 66 0.87 8.50 -15.73
C PRO A 66 0.15 9.61 -14.97
N ASP A 67 0.81 10.76 -14.84
CA ASP A 67 0.23 11.91 -14.14
C ASP A 67 -1.02 12.44 -14.80
N ASP A 68 -1.11 12.35 -16.09
CA ASP A 68 -2.27 12.85 -16.82
C ASP A 68 -3.55 12.09 -16.52
N LYS A 69 -3.45 10.99 -15.80
CA LYS A 69 -4.60 10.22 -15.37
C LYS A 69 -5.11 10.64 -14.00
N CYS A 70 -4.39 11.51 -13.35
CA CYS A 70 -4.66 11.82 -11.97
C CYS A 70 -5.88 12.66 -11.74
N CYS A 71 -6.43 13.22 -12.68
CA CYS A 71 -7.50 14.17 -12.44
C CYS A 71 -8.70 13.61 -11.77
#